data_0ab7aaea6a74fb6b3ceb19a1f1401272
#
_entry.id   0ab7aaea6a74fb6b3ceb19a1f1401272
#
_cell.length_a   1.000
_cell.length_b   1.000
_cell.length_c   1.000
_cell.angle_alpha   90.00
_cell.angle_beta   90.00
_cell.angle_gamma   90.00
#
_symmetry.space_group_name_H-M   'P 1'
#
loop_
_entity.id
_entity.type
_entity.pdbx_description
1 polymer ?
#
loop_
_entity_poly.entity_id
_entity_poly.type
_entity_poly.pdbx_seq_one_letter_code
_entity_poly.pdbx_strand_id
1 'polypeptide(L)'
;MTLIKSISGIRGTIGGHVGDTLNPLDIVKFTSAYAAWIRRTTTVKSNTIVVGRDARISGEMVKNVVCGTLMGMGFDVVNIGLASTPTTELAVTMEGACGGIIITASHNPRMWNALKLLNEKGEFLNQEEGNEVLRLAEEEAFEYADVDHLGHYREDQTYDQKHIDLVKNLKLVDVEAIRKAHFRVAIDTVNSVGGIILPRLLEQLGVEQVTGLFTEPTGDFGCLLYTSPSP
;
A
#
# COMPACT_ATOMS: atom_id res chain seq x y z
N MET A 1 -20.64 0.77 -14.10
CA MET A 1 -20.20 0.85 -12.69
C MET A 1 -19.07 -0.12 -12.46
N THR A 2 -17.90 0.37 -12.04
CA THR A 2 -16.71 -0.46 -11.71
C THR A 2 -16.29 -0.33 -10.25
N LEU A 3 -16.91 0.60 -9.47
CA LEU A 3 -16.60 0.76 -8.06
C LEU A 3 -17.04 -0.47 -7.26
N ILE A 4 -16.07 -1.19 -6.72
CA ILE A 4 -16.27 -2.38 -5.91
C ILE A 4 -15.85 -2.04 -4.48
N LYS A 5 -16.80 -2.17 -3.56
CA LYS A 5 -16.62 -1.95 -2.12
C LYS A 5 -16.59 -3.32 -1.46
N SER A 6 -15.43 -3.73 -0.97
CA SER A 6 -15.25 -5.05 -0.35
C SER A 6 -14.26 -4.99 0.80
N ILE A 7 -14.21 -6.03 1.60
CA ILE A 7 -13.20 -6.20 2.66
C ILE A 7 -11.77 -6.16 2.13
N SER A 8 -11.54 -6.59 0.87
CA SER A 8 -10.23 -6.53 0.23
C SER A 8 -9.84 -5.12 -0.24
N GLY A 9 -10.65 -4.12 0.06
CA GLY A 9 -10.44 -2.72 -0.27
C GLY A 9 -11.53 -2.14 -1.18
N ILE A 10 -11.44 -0.84 -1.35
CA ILE A 10 -12.30 -0.05 -2.25
C ILE A 10 -11.55 0.11 -3.57
N ARG A 11 -12.01 -0.53 -4.64
CA ARG A 11 -11.34 -0.56 -5.93
C ARG A 11 -12.26 -0.14 -7.07
N GLY A 12 -11.69 0.45 -8.11
CA GLY A 12 -12.43 0.82 -9.32
C GLY A 12 -11.50 1.32 -10.42
N THR A 13 -12.07 1.53 -11.59
CA THR A 13 -11.38 2.26 -12.66
C THR A 13 -11.27 3.74 -12.30
N ILE A 14 -10.16 4.35 -12.63
CA ILE A 14 -9.94 5.77 -12.36
C ILE A 14 -10.68 6.64 -13.38
N GLY A 15 -11.34 7.69 -12.89
CA GLY A 15 -12.14 8.61 -13.71
C GLY A 15 -13.62 8.26 -13.73
N GLY A 16 -14.43 8.97 -14.53
CA GLY A 16 -15.87 8.75 -14.65
C GLY A 16 -16.69 9.49 -13.59
N HIS A 17 -17.92 9.01 -13.35
CA HIS A 17 -18.86 9.64 -12.43
C HIS A 17 -18.68 9.18 -10.99
N VAL A 18 -18.99 10.07 -10.04
CA VAL A 18 -18.97 9.80 -8.59
C VAL A 18 -19.90 8.62 -8.27
N GLY A 19 -19.40 7.68 -7.48
CA GLY A 19 -20.13 6.48 -7.10
C GLY A 19 -20.10 5.32 -8.11
N ASP A 20 -19.66 5.58 -9.37
CA ASP A 20 -19.58 4.55 -10.41
C ASP A 20 -18.16 3.97 -10.56
N THR A 21 -17.17 4.76 -10.22
CA THR A 21 -15.75 4.47 -10.43
C THR A 21 -14.97 4.98 -9.22
N LEU A 22 -13.66 4.72 -9.15
CA LEU A 22 -12.80 5.29 -8.13
C LEU A 22 -12.31 6.68 -8.59
N ASN A 23 -12.96 7.72 -8.14
CA ASN A 23 -12.64 9.12 -8.45
C ASN A 23 -12.20 9.89 -7.18
N PRO A 24 -11.71 11.14 -7.29
CA PRO A 24 -11.23 11.88 -6.13
C PRO A 24 -12.22 12.01 -4.97
N LEU A 25 -13.52 12.18 -5.24
CA LEU A 25 -14.55 12.32 -4.20
C LEU A 25 -14.78 11.00 -3.47
N ASP A 26 -14.80 9.89 -4.21
CA ASP A 26 -14.88 8.55 -3.59
C ASP A 26 -13.62 8.26 -2.75
N ILE A 27 -12.42 8.66 -3.21
CA ILE A 27 -11.19 8.52 -2.44
C ILE A 27 -11.28 9.30 -1.12
N VAL A 28 -11.71 10.57 -1.16
CA VAL A 28 -11.94 11.37 0.06
C VAL A 28 -12.94 10.68 0.99
N LYS A 29 -14.08 10.27 0.46
CA LYS A 29 -15.17 9.65 1.23
C LYS A 29 -14.70 8.42 2.00
N PHE A 30 -14.06 7.47 1.31
CA PHE A 30 -13.62 6.21 1.94
C PHE A 30 -12.39 6.40 2.83
N THR A 31 -11.50 7.33 2.52
CA THR A 31 -10.37 7.67 3.39
C THR A 31 -10.85 8.32 4.68
N SER A 32 -11.83 9.22 4.62
CA SER A 32 -12.42 9.86 5.80
C SER A 32 -13.15 8.86 6.69
N ALA A 33 -13.92 7.95 6.08
CA ALA A 33 -14.61 6.88 6.80
C ALA A 33 -13.63 5.94 7.49
N TYR A 34 -12.55 5.54 6.81
CA TYR A 34 -11.49 4.75 7.40
C TYR A 34 -10.81 5.48 8.56
N ALA A 35 -10.46 6.75 8.40
CA ALA A 35 -9.86 7.56 9.47
C ALA A 35 -10.79 7.67 10.70
N ALA A 36 -12.11 7.83 10.47
CA ALA A 36 -13.11 7.84 11.54
C ALA A 36 -13.21 6.48 12.25
N TRP A 37 -13.11 5.38 11.50
CA TRP A 37 -13.09 4.03 12.05
C TRP A 37 -11.83 3.82 12.91
N ILE A 38 -10.63 4.15 12.42
CA ILE A 38 -9.37 4.09 13.17
C ILE A 38 -9.51 4.83 14.50
N ARG A 39 -10.01 6.08 14.49
CA ARG A 39 -10.16 6.89 15.70
C ARG A 39 -11.04 6.24 16.76
N ARG A 40 -12.01 5.42 16.35
CA ARG A 40 -12.96 4.73 17.25
C ARG A 40 -12.44 3.39 17.78
N THR A 41 -11.52 2.76 17.06
CA THR A 41 -11.15 1.36 17.31
C THR A 41 -9.70 1.17 17.72
N THR A 42 -8.80 2.06 17.34
CA THR A 42 -7.37 1.91 17.68
C THR A 42 -7.13 1.91 19.18
N THR A 43 -6.23 1.05 19.59
CA THR A 43 -5.75 0.95 20.98
C THR A 43 -4.37 1.57 21.16
N VAL A 44 -3.68 1.89 20.06
CA VAL A 44 -2.38 2.55 20.11
C VAL A 44 -2.54 4.06 20.33
N LYS A 45 -1.56 4.66 21.01
CA LYS A 45 -1.58 6.11 21.29
C LYS A 45 -1.14 6.96 20.11
N SER A 46 -0.58 6.31 19.08
CA SER A 46 -0.12 7.00 17.87
C SER A 46 -1.31 7.58 17.11
N ASN A 47 -1.09 8.75 16.51
CA ASN A 47 -2.01 9.37 15.55
C ASN A 47 -1.47 9.28 14.12
N THR A 48 -0.60 8.31 13.86
CA THR A 48 0.09 8.17 12.58
C THR A 48 -0.57 7.10 11.72
N ILE A 49 -0.74 7.39 10.43
CA ILE A 49 -1.16 6.43 9.41
C ILE A 49 -0.06 6.32 8.34
N VAL A 50 0.33 5.09 8.03
CA VAL A 50 1.31 4.79 6.98
C VAL A 50 0.61 4.71 5.63
N VAL A 51 1.20 5.31 4.60
CA VAL A 51 0.70 5.24 3.22
C VAL A 51 1.81 4.73 2.30
N GLY A 52 1.56 3.60 1.63
CA GLY A 52 2.43 3.06 0.59
C GLY A 52 1.66 2.84 -0.72
N ARG A 53 2.36 2.78 -1.84
CA ARG A 53 1.74 2.55 -3.14
C ARG A 53 2.57 1.68 -4.08
N ASP A 54 1.91 1.05 -5.04
CA ASP A 54 2.58 0.48 -6.20
C ASP A 54 2.90 1.54 -7.26
N ALA A 55 3.46 1.12 -8.40
CA ALA A 55 3.88 2.02 -9.46
C ALA A 55 2.74 2.44 -10.43
N ARG A 56 1.46 2.13 -10.14
CA ARG A 56 0.34 2.50 -11.02
C ARG A 56 0.37 3.97 -11.36
N ILE A 57 0.11 4.29 -12.64
CA ILE A 57 0.14 5.66 -13.19
C ILE A 57 -0.74 6.62 -12.37
N SER A 58 -1.90 6.15 -11.92
CA SER A 58 -2.81 6.94 -11.08
C SER A 58 -2.36 7.05 -9.61
N GLY A 59 -1.33 6.30 -9.21
CA GLY A 59 -0.91 6.17 -7.81
C GLY A 59 -0.56 7.50 -7.17
N GLU A 60 0.12 8.40 -7.90
CA GLU A 60 0.51 9.72 -7.38
C GLU A 60 -0.71 10.60 -7.07
N MET A 61 -1.69 10.64 -7.98
CA MET A 61 -2.93 11.39 -7.76
C MET A 61 -3.71 10.82 -6.56
N VAL A 62 -3.88 9.49 -6.52
CA VAL A 62 -4.61 8.83 -5.42
C VAL A 62 -3.91 9.09 -4.08
N LYS A 63 -2.57 8.95 -4.02
CA LYS A 63 -1.77 9.23 -2.83
C LYS A 63 -1.98 10.67 -2.33
N ASN A 64 -1.94 11.65 -3.22
CA ASN A 64 -2.09 13.05 -2.84
C ASN A 64 -3.47 13.32 -2.20
N VAL A 65 -4.53 12.73 -2.75
CA VAL A 65 -5.88 12.85 -2.19
C VAL A 65 -5.97 12.14 -0.83
N VAL A 66 -5.45 10.92 -0.72
CA VAL A 66 -5.42 10.16 0.53
C VAL A 66 -4.68 10.92 1.63
N CYS A 67 -3.44 11.34 1.35
CA CYS A 67 -2.61 12.02 2.35
C CYS A 67 -3.25 13.35 2.80
N GLY A 68 -3.74 14.16 1.86
CA GLY A 68 -4.44 15.41 2.20
C GLY A 68 -5.69 15.18 3.02
N THR A 69 -6.47 14.14 2.71
CA THR A 69 -7.66 13.77 3.48
C THR A 69 -7.30 13.33 4.89
N LEU A 70 -6.29 12.48 5.06
CA LEU A 70 -5.84 12.02 6.38
C LEU A 70 -5.37 13.20 7.25
N MET A 71 -4.58 14.13 6.68
CA MET A 71 -4.16 15.34 7.38
C MET A 71 -5.37 16.19 7.78
N GLY A 72 -6.34 16.35 6.87
CA GLY A 72 -7.61 17.06 7.15
C GLY A 72 -8.47 16.36 8.22
N MET A 73 -8.30 15.06 8.37
CA MET A 73 -8.91 14.29 9.47
C MET A 73 -8.09 14.36 10.78
N GLY A 74 -6.96 15.09 10.80
CA GLY A 74 -6.10 15.27 11.96
C GLY A 74 -5.12 14.13 12.21
N PHE A 75 -4.81 13.28 11.23
CA PHE A 75 -3.81 12.22 11.35
C PHE A 75 -2.48 12.64 10.76
N ASP A 76 -1.40 12.29 11.44
CA ASP A 76 -0.05 12.36 10.88
C ASP A 76 0.15 11.27 9.82
N VAL A 77 0.76 11.64 8.71
CA VAL A 77 0.95 10.74 7.57
C VAL A 77 2.43 10.44 7.36
N VAL A 78 2.77 9.16 7.33
CA VAL A 78 4.07 8.67 6.89
C VAL A 78 3.92 8.07 5.50
N ASN A 79 4.33 8.82 4.47
CA ASN A 79 4.38 8.31 3.12
C ASN A 79 5.69 7.56 2.89
N ILE A 80 5.59 6.24 2.68
CA ILE A 80 6.76 5.38 2.40
C ILE A 80 7.05 5.23 0.90
N GLY A 81 6.32 5.95 0.06
CA GLY A 81 6.55 6.01 -1.38
C GLY A 81 6.14 4.74 -2.11
N LEU A 82 6.97 4.36 -3.10
CA LEU A 82 6.81 3.10 -3.85
C LEU A 82 7.23 1.94 -2.96
N ALA A 83 6.27 1.15 -2.49
CA ALA A 83 6.50 0.06 -1.57
C ALA A 83 5.62 -1.16 -1.91
N SER A 84 6.13 -2.34 -1.60
CA SER A 84 5.34 -3.57 -1.71
C SER A 84 4.26 -3.63 -0.63
N THR A 85 3.22 -4.45 -0.87
CA THR A 85 2.18 -4.72 0.13
C THR A 85 2.81 -5.14 1.47
N PRO A 86 3.67 -6.17 1.56
CA PRO A 86 4.26 -6.57 2.83
C PRO A 86 5.19 -5.51 3.44
N THR A 87 5.86 -4.68 2.64
CA THR A 87 6.64 -3.56 3.18
C THR A 87 5.74 -2.55 3.90
N THR A 88 4.56 -2.27 3.33
CA THR A 88 3.61 -1.33 3.95
C THR A 88 2.99 -1.90 5.23
N GLU A 89 2.64 -3.18 5.23
CA GLU A 89 2.15 -3.90 6.42
C GLU A 89 3.16 -3.84 7.57
N LEU A 90 4.43 -4.14 7.28
CA LEU A 90 5.53 -4.05 8.25
C LEU A 90 5.77 -2.60 8.72
N ALA A 91 5.67 -1.62 7.83
CA ALA A 91 5.86 -0.23 8.19
C ALA A 91 4.83 0.25 9.22
N VAL A 92 3.58 -0.21 9.18
CA VAL A 92 2.56 0.10 10.20
C VAL A 92 3.04 -0.32 11.59
N THR A 93 3.52 -1.55 11.73
CA THR A 93 3.98 -2.07 13.03
C THR A 93 5.30 -1.45 13.48
N MET A 94 6.23 -1.20 12.56
CA MET A 94 7.52 -0.55 12.86
C MET A 94 7.36 0.90 13.31
N GLU A 95 6.38 1.63 12.77
CA GLU A 95 6.06 3.00 13.19
C GLU A 95 5.23 3.04 14.49
N GLY A 96 4.69 1.91 14.93
CA GLY A 96 3.64 1.91 15.95
C GLY A 96 2.44 2.74 15.52
N ALA A 97 2.15 2.74 14.22
CA ALA A 97 1.07 3.51 13.61
C ALA A 97 -0.30 2.94 13.98
N CYS A 98 -1.33 3.77 14.00
CA CYS A 98 -2.69 3.32 14.27
C CYS A 98 -3.35 2.62 13.06
N GLY A 99 -2.72 2.65 11.89
CA GLY A 99 -3.19 1.96 10.71
C GLY A 99 -2.37 2.28 9.46
N GLY A 100 -2.83 1.81 8.31
CA GLY A 100 -2.16 2.07 7.04
C GLY A 100 -3.09 1.96 5.83
N ILE A 101 -2.67 2.56 4.73
CA ILE A 101 -3.36 2.45 3.43
C ILE A 101 -2.34 2.03 2.38
N ILE A 102 -2.65 0.94 1.67
CA ILE A 102 -1.89 0.52 0.50
C ILE A 102 -2.67 0.90 -0.76
N ILE A 103 -2.07 1.72 -1.60
CA ILE A 103 -2.67 2.17 -2.86
C ILE A 103 -2.21 1.23 -3.97
N THR A 104 -3.01 0.21 -4.25
CA THR A 104 -2.72 -0.81 -5.28
C THR A 104 -3.97 -1.60 -5.65
N ALA A 105 -4.16 -1.84 -6.93
CA ALA A 105 -5.21 -2.75 -7.42
C ALA A 105 -4.66 -4.15 -7.77
N SER A 106 -3.50 -4.54 -7.21
CA SER A 106 -2.90 -5.87 -7.41
C SER A 106 -2.72 -6.23 -8.89
N HIS A 107 -3.38 -7.28 -9.39
CA HIS A 107 -3.33 -7.77 -10.77
C HIS A 107 -4.37 -7.14 -11.72
N ASN A 108 -5.18 -6.20 -11.26
CA ASN A 108 -6.15 -5.53 -12.14
C ASN A 108 -5.44 -4.70 -13.23
N PRO A 109 -6.09 -4.45 -14.39
CA PRO A 109 -5.53 -3.64 -15.47
C PRO A 109 -5.08 -2.24 -15.03
N ARG A 110 -4.23 -1.60 -15.86
CA ARG A 110 -3.59 -0.31 -15.57
C ARG A 110 -4.57 0.82 -15.22
N MET A 111 -5.82 0.77 -15.73
CA MET A 111 -6.85 1.77 -15.45
C MET A 111 -7.47 1.64 -14.05
N TRP A 112 -7.20 0.55 -13.33
CA TRP A 112 -7.70 0.31 -11.99
C TRP A 112 -6.76 0.87 -10.92
N ASN A 113 -7.33 1.29 -9.79
CA ASN A 113 -6.60 1.46 -8.54
C ASN A 113 -7.50 1.10 -7.36
N ALA A 114 -6.92 1.03 -6.16
CA ALA A 114 -7.69 0.72 -4.96
C ALA A 114 -7.04 1.30 -3.70
N LEU A 115 -7.86 1.43 -2.67
CA LEU A 115 -7.46 1.68 -1.30
C LEU A 115 -7.60 0.37 -0.53
N LYS A 116 -6.50 -0.21 -0.10
CA LYS A 116 -6.46 -1.36 0.80
C LYS A 116 -6.15 -0.86 2.20
N LEU A 117 -7.04 -1.17 3.13
CA LEU A 117 -7.03 -0.61 4.47
C LEU A 117 -6.43 -1.60 5.46
N LEU A 118 -5.53 -1.12 6.31
CA LEU A 118 -4.84 -1.89 7.33
C LEU A 118 -5.24 -1.41 8.74
N ASN A 119 -5.33 -2.33 9.68
CA ASN A 119 -5.46 -2.02 11.10
C ASN A 119 -4.08 -1.69 11.73
N GLU A 120 -4.07 -1.41 13.02
CA GLU A 120 -2.86 -1.07 13.80
C GLU A 120 -1.82 -2.19 13.89
N LYS A 121 -2.20 -3.44 13.53
CA LYS A 121 -1.30 -4.59 13.47
C LYS A 121 -0.64 -4.75 12.09
N GLY A 122 -0.96 -3.88 11.12
CA GLY A 122 -0.55 -4.02 9.73
C GLY A 122 -1.29 -5.11 8.97
N GLU A 123 -2.43 -5.57 9.46
CA GLU A 123 -3.28 -6.58 8.84
C GLU A 123 -4.41 -5.94 8.04
N PHE A 124 -4.85 -6.59 6.96
CA PHE A 124 -6.06 -6.17 6.26
C PHE A 124 -7.27 -6.23 7.19
N LEU A 125 -8.20 -5.30 6.99
CA LEU A 125 -9.45 -5.30 7.73
C LEU A 125 -10.21 -6.61 7.49
N ASN A 126 -10.79 -7.17 8.54
CA ASN A 126 -11.71 -8.30 8.43
C ASN A 126 -13.09 -7.85 7.93
N GLN A 127 -14.04 -8.80 7.78
CA GLN A 127 -15.38 -8.53 7.24
C GLN A 127 -16.15 -7.51 8.09
N GLU A 128 -16.07 -7.62 9.40
CA GLU A 128 -16.81 -6.78 10.34
C GLU A 128 -16.26 -5.35 10.34
N GLU A 129 -14.95 -5.21 10.40
CA GLU A 129 -14.22 -3.94 10.33
C GLU A 129 -14.48 -3.22 8.98
N GLY A 130 -14.38 -3.96 7.87
CA GLY A 130 -14.67 -3.43 6.53
C GLY A 130 -16.12 -2.97 6.37
N ASN A 131 -17.08 -3.73 6.88
CA ASN A 131 -18.49 -3.34 6.85
C ASN A 131 -18.74 -2.05 7.65
N GLU A 132 -18.06 -1.88 8.79
CA GLU A 132 -18.19 -0.66 9.59
C GLU A 132 -17.62 0.57 8.86
N VAL A 133 -16.47 0.43 8.18
CA VAL A 133 -15.94 1.51 7.33
C VAL A 133 -16.93 1.87 6.21
N LEU A 134 -17.55 0.89 5.57
CA LEU A 134 -18.55 1.14 4.52
C LEU A 134 -19.80 1.84 5.07
N ARG A 135 -20.26 1.46 6.26
CA ARG A 135 -21.38 2.11 6.95
C ARG A 135 -21.06 3.58 7.25
N LEU A 136 -19.86 3.84 7.81
CA LEU A 136 -19.41 5.20 8.09
C LEU A 136 -19.30 6.05 6.83
N ALA A 137 -18.87 5.46 5.72
CA ALA A 137 -18.83 6.13 4.43
C ALA A 137 -20.23 6.46 3.90
N GLU A 138 -21.19 5.55 4.05
CA GLU A 138 -22.57 5.75 3.57
C GLU A 138 -23.31 6.82 4.38
N GLU A 139 -23.13 6.81 5.69
CA GLU A 139 -23.72 7.78 6.61
C GLU A 139 -22.96 9.12 6.67
N GLU A 140 -21.79 9.21 6.01
CA GLU A 140 -20.85 10.36 6.13
C GLU A 140 -20.54 10.70 7.59
N ALA A 141 -20.44 9.65 8.44
CA ALA A 141 -20.30 9.77 9.89
C ALA A 141 -18.84 10.06 10.32
N PHE A 142 -18.27 11.13 9.75
CA PHE A 142 -16.91 11.61 10.03
C PHE A 142 -16.89 13.13 10.11
N GLU A 143 -15.94 13.67 10.85
CA GLU A 143 -15.72 15.10 11.05
C GLU A 143 -14.25 15.43 10.80
N TYR A 144 -14.00 16.53 10.10
CA TYR A 144 -12.66 17.02 9.83
C TYR A 144 -12.12 17.85 11.01
N ALA A 145 -10.79 17.86 11.12
CA ALA A 145 -10.09 18.65 12.10
C ALA A 145 -10.16 20.17 11.79
N ASP A 146 -10.16 20.98 12.82
CA ASP A 146 -9.94 22.41 12.66
C ASP A 146 -8.45 22.71 12.36
N VAL A 147 -8.13 23.98 12.09
CA VAL A 147 -6.80 24.42 11.67
C VAL A 147 -5.69 24.11 12.68
N ASP A 148 -6.00 24.07 13.96
CA ASP A 148 -5.05 23.85 15.04
C ASP A 148 -4.78 22.34 15.28
N HIS A 149 -5.60 21.46 14.67
CA HIS A 149 -5.55 20.01 14.84
C HIS A 149 -5.30 19.25 13.54
N LEU A 150 -4.83 19.95 12.48
CA LEU A 150 -4.43 19.30 11.24
C LEU A 150 -3.23 18.38 11.46
N GLY A 151 -3.24 17.23 10.80
CA GLY A 151 -2.09 16.29 10.82
C GLY A 151 -0.91 16.80 10.01
N HIS A 152 0.24 16.20 10.24
CA HIS A 152 1.49 16.49 9.56
C HIS A 152 1.83 15.42 8.52
N TYR A 153 2.64 15.80 7.53
CA TYR A 153 3.10 14.90 6.49
C TYR A 153 4.62 14.77 6.53
N ARG A 154 5.11 13.53 6.43
CA ARG A 154 6.52 13.24 6.19
C ARG A 154 6.71 12.09 5.21
N GLU A 155 7.85 12.06 4.55
CA GLU A 155 8.28 10.95 3.70
C GLU A 155 9.38 10.16 4.40
N ASP A 156 9.33 8.83 4.27
CA ASP A 156 10.37 7.94 4.74
C ASP A 156 10.53 6.76 3.77
N GLN A 157 11.57 6.77 2.97
CA GLN A 157 11.88 5.74 1.98
C GLN A 157 12.81 4.64 2.52
N THR A 158 13.00 4.54 3.83
CA THR A 158 13.91 3.55 4.44
C THR A 158 13.28 2.18 4.65
N TYR A 159 11.97 2.04 4.45
CA TYR A 159 11.23 0.83 4.80
C TYR A 159 11.58 -0.39 3.95
N ASP A 160 11.95 -0.22 2.69
CA ASP A 160 12.44 -1.33 1.89
C ASP A 160 13.70 -1.94 2.50
N GLN A 161 14.65 -1.11 2.98
CA GLN A 161 15.85 -1.61 3.63
C GLN A 161 15.55 -2.26 4.98
N LYS A 162 14.68 -1.66 5.79
CA LYS A 162 14.22 -2.24 7.05
C LYS A 162 13.56 -3.61 6.83
N HIS A 163 12.75 -3.75 5.77
CA HIS A 163 12.12 -5.02 5.40
C HIS A 163 13.17 -6.05 4.96
N ILE A 164 14.13 -5.68 4.11
CA ILE A 164 15.23 -6.55 3.69
C ILE A 164 16.03 -7.04 4.91
N ASP A 165 16.33 -6.15 5.85
CA ASP A 165 17.06 -6.52 7.06
C ASP A 165 16.27 -7.49 7.95
N LEU A 166 14.95 -7.34 8.05
CA LEU A 166 14.10 -8.32 8.72
C LEU A 166 14.16 -9.69 8.03
N VAL A 167 14.03 -9.73 6.71
CA VAL A 167 14.09 -10.99 5.94
C VAL A 167 15.43 -11.69 6.17
N LYS A 168 16.55 -10.98 6.10
CA LYS A 168 17.89 -11.54 6.34
C LYS A 168 18.07 -12.09 7.76
N ASN A 169 17.36 -11.54 8.73
CA ASN A 169 17.41 -11.94 10.13
C ASN A 169 16.41 -13.05 10.49
N LEU A 170 15.60 -13.52 9.56
CA LEU A 170 14.70 -14.65 9.80
C LEU A 170 15.50 -15.92 10.13
N LYS A 171 15.08 -16.65 11.15
CA LYS A 171 15.79 -17.85 11.65
C LYS A 171 16.05 -18.91 10.58
N LEU A 172 15.22 -18.98 9.53
CA LEU A 172 15.33 -19.97 8.45
C LEU A 172 16.07 -19.43 7.21
N VAL A 173 16.55 -18.18 7.24
CA VAL A 173 17.32 -17.57 6.16
C VAL A 173 18.81 -17.70 6.47
N ASP A 174 19.48 -18.56 5.74
CA ASP A 174 20.94 -18.76 5.80
C ASP A 174 21.60 -18.07 4.60
N VAL A 175 22.04 -16.82 4.79
CA VAL A 175 22.66 -15.99 3.75
C VAL A 175 23.95 -16.65 3.22
N GLU A 176 24.75 -17.30 4.08
CA GLU A 176 25.98 -17.98 3.66
C GLU A 176 25.70 -19.22 2.80
N ALA A 177 24.66 -19.98 3.14
CA ALA A 177 24.22 -21.10 2.31
C ALA A 177 23.72 -20.63 0.95
N ILE A 178 22.94 -19.54 0.91
CA ILE A 178 22.43 -18.94 -0.34
C ILE A 178 23.62 -18.50 -1.21
N ARG A 179 24.59 -17.78 -0.64
CA ARG A 179 25.80 -17.34 -1.37
C ARG A 179 26.59 -18.50 -1.97
N LYS A 180 26.80 -19.56 -1.18
CA LYS A 180 27.54 -20.76 -1.62
C LYS A 180 26.80 -21.57 -2.68
N ALA A 181 25.49 -21.43 -2.78
CA ALA A 181 24.69 -22.15 -3.77
C ALA A 181 24.84 -21.61 -5.19
N HIS A 182 25.39 -20.38 -5.36
CA HIS A 182 25.58 -19.73 -6.67
C HIS A 182 24.32 -19.74 -7.53
N PHE A 183 23.18 -19.38 -6.93
CA PHE A 183 21.90 -19.35 -7.64
C PHE A 183 21.93 -18.38 -8.83
N ARG A 184 21.27 -18.81 -9.90
CA ARG A 184 20.94 -17.96 -11.05
C ARG A 184 19.46 -17.65 -10.97
N VAL A 185 19.11 -16.36 -10.79
CA VAL A 185 17.74 -15.93 -10.54
C VAL A 185 17.26 -15.06 -11.70
N ALA A 186 16.08 -15.36 -12.23
CA ALA A 186 15.35 -14.47 -13.12
C ALA A 186 14.15 -13.88 -12.36
N ILE A 187 13.96 -12.58 -12.49
CA ILE A 187 12.83 -11.88 -11.90
C ILE A 187 12.05 -11.15 -12.99
N ASP A 188 10.73 -11.22 -12.91
CA ASP A 188 9.81 -10.37 -13.67
C ASP A 188 9.02 -9.52 -12.67
N THR A 189 9.17 -8.21 -12.76
CA THR A 189 8.59 -7.29 -11.79
C THR A 189 7.47 -6.43 -12.37
N VAL A 190 7.03 -6.78 -13.57
CA VAL A 190 5.88 -6.20 -14.30
C VAL A 190 5.85 -4.66 -14.30
N ASN A 191 7.01 -4.03 -14.38
CA ASN A 191 7.19 -2.56 -14.28
C ASN A 191 6.60 -1.96 -13.01
N SER A 192 6.72 -2.67 -11.88
CA SER A 192 6.23 -2.21 -10.58
C SER A 192 7.31 -2.25 -9.50
N VAL A 193 6.89 -2.10 -8.24
CA VAL A 193 7.76 -1.96 -7.05
C VAL A 193 8.70 -3.14 -6.81
N GLY A 194 8.38 -4.32 -7.36
CA GLY A 194 9.30 -5.47 -7.33
C GLY A 194 10.66 -5.17 -7.95
N GLY A 195 10.72 -4.28 -8.96
CA GLY A 195 11.96 -3.84 -9.60
C GLY A 195 12.87 -3.02 -8.67
N ILE A 196 12.33 -2.46 -7.61
CA ILE A 196 13.09 -1.70 -6.60
C ILE A 196 13.62 -2.63 -5.52
N ILE A 197 12.75 -3.41 -4.89
CA ILE A 197 13.11 -4.17 -3.69
C ILE A 197 13.81 -5.50 -4.00
N LEU A 198 13.37 -6.25 -5.05
CA LEU A 198 13.91 -7.59 -5.31
C LEU A 198 15.39 -7.60 -5.70
N PRO A 199 15.90 -6.72 -6.60
CA PRO A 199 17.33 -6.68 -6.90
C PRO A 199 18.18 -6.43 -5.65
N ARG A 200 17.77 -5.49 -4.80
CA ARG A 200 18.46 -5.14 -3.54
C ARG A 200 18.44 -6.31 -2.54
N LEU A 201 17.31 -7.00 -2.42
CA LEU A 201 17.20 -8.18 -1.57
C LEU A 201 18.13 -9.30 -2.06
N LEU A 202 18.08 -9.63 -3.34
CA LEU A 202 18.89 -10.71 -3.93
C LEU A 202 20.41 -10.42 -3.81
N GLU A 203 20.82 -9.18 -4.06
CA GLU A 203 22.20 -8.72 -3.86
C GLU A 203 22.64 -8.95 -2.39
N GLN A 204 21.84 -8.52 -1.44
CA GLN A 204 22.14 -8.65 -0.01
C GLN A 204 22.06 -10.10 0.50
N LEU A 205 21.34 -10.98 -0.17
CA LEU A 205 21.38 -12.42 0.04
C LEU A 205 22.60 -13.10 -0.62
N GLY A 206 23.40 -12.36 -1.40
CA GLY A 206 24.60 -12.88 -2.05
C GLY A 206 24.35 -13.61 -3.37
N VAL A 207 23.21 -13.32 -4.04
CA VAL A 207 22.92 -13.82 -5.38
C VAL A 207 23.61 -12.91 -6.41
N GLU A 208 24.62 -13.47 -7.11
CA GLU A 208 25.45 -12.72 -8.05
C GLU A 208 24.87 -12.65 -9.48
N GLN A 209 24.05 -13.62 -9.86
CA GLN A 209 23.51 -13.74 -11.23
C GLN A 209 21.99 -13.50 -11.21
N VAL A 210 21.60 -12.24 -11.41
CA VAL A 210 20.20 -11.83 -11.49
C VAL A 210 19.89 -11.30 -12.90
N THR A 211 18.88 -11.87 -13.55
CA THR A 211 18.34 -11.35 -14.81
C THR A 211 16.98 -10.73 -14.53
N GLY A 212 16.85 -9.44 -14.76
CA GLY A 212 15.60 -8.70 -14.55
C GLY A 212 14.81 -8.48 -15.84
N LEU A 213 13.50 -8.72 -15.80
CA LEU A 213 12.55 -8.34 -16.84
C LEU A 213 11.57 -7.32 -16.26
N PHE A 214 11.25 -6.29 -17.02
CA PHE A 214 10.28 -5.26 -16.64
C PHE A 214 10.53 -4.66 -15.25
N THR A 215 11.79 -4.29 -14.97
CA THR A 215 12.24 -3.84 -13.64
C THR A 215 12.05 -2.34 -13.38
N GLU A 216 11.76 -1.55 -14.42
CA GLU A 216 11.50 -0.13 -14.24
C GLU A 216 10.09 0.12 -13.69
N PRO A 217 9.92 0.86 -12.58
CA PRO A 217 8.62 1.02 -11.92
C PRO A 217 7.77 2.10 -12.63
N THR A 218 7.50 1.91 -13.91
CA THR A 218 6.76 2.87 -14.75
C THR A 218 5.24 2.78 -14.55
N GLY A 219 4.74 1.67 -13.97
CA GLY A 219 3.32 1.39 -13.86
C GLY A 219 2.63 1.05 -15.18
N ASP A 220 3.42 0.92 -16.26
CA ASP A 220 2.92 0.39 -17.53
C ASP A 220 3.00 -1.13 -17.49
N PHE A 221 1.95 -1.73 -16.95
CA PHE A 221 1.81 -3.17 -16.84
C PHE A 221 1.52 -3.75 -18.22
N GLY A 222 2.56 -4.13 -18.92
CA GLY A 222 2.44 -4.79 -20.21
C GLY A 222 1.65 -6.10 -20.13
N CYS A 223 1.50 -6.76 -21.25
CA CYS A 223 0.66 -7.94 -21.46
C CYS A 223 0.92 -9.13 -20.52
N LEU A 224 2.05 -9.15 -19.82
CA LEU A 224 2.51 -10.28 -19.00
C LEU A 224 1.63 -10.58 -17.78
N LEU A 225 1.01 -9.58 -17.17
CA LEU A 225 0.06 -9.79 -16.04
C LEU A 225 -1.15 -10.67 -16.42
N TYR A 226 -1.48 -10.72 -17.73
CA TYR A 226 -2.66 -11.43 -18.23
C TYR A 226 -2.33 -12.66 -19.07
N THR A 227 -1.10 -12.75 -19.57
CA THR A 227 -0.69 -13.80 -20.50
C THR A 227 0.26 -14.83 -19.91
N SER A 228 0.81 -14.59 -18.71
CA SER A 228 1.55 -15.61 -18.01
C SER A 228 0.59 -16.75 -17.65
N PRO A 229 0.78 -17.98 -18.18
CA PRO A 229 -0.03 -19.09 -17.75
C PRO A 229 0.16 -19.26 -16.25
N SER A 230 -0.94 -19.28 -15.52
CA SER A 230 -0.93 -19.72 -14.12
C SER A 230 -0.44 -21.17 -14.11
N PRO A 231 0.52 -21.54 -13.24
CA PRO A 231 0.94 -22.93 -13.12
C PRO A 231 -0.21 -23.83 -12.65
#